data_079622af63ed14aab90b2ea7d802187d
#
_entry.id   079622af63ed14aab90b2ea7d802187d
#
_cell.length_a   1.000
_cell.length_b   1.000
_cell.length_c   1.000
_cell.angle_alpha   90.00
_cell.angle_beta   90.00
_cell.angle_gamma   90.00
#
_symmetry.space_group_name_H-M   'P 1'
#
loop_
_entity.id
_entity.type
_entity.pdbx_description
1 polymer ?
#
loop_
_entity_poly.entity_id
_entity_poly.type
_entity_poly.pdbx_seq_one_letter_code
_entity_poly.pdbx_strand_id
1 'polypeptide(L)'
;MRARDRGWQTGSAFRMWVLWTYVIGLCTASLPGLASAQVPRIQGQGSAASAMSNAFAAQADDPSALHYNPAGMTQLQGIQFMAGALASGGSTNFTSLTGVTARGDRNGSAAWPPPGHMYITANLKSLGVTALGDLSVGIGLTVPFGSLTRWPNEGPFRSATTFSTLPLLDIKPTLAYKVTENLSLGLGADIYTFSGLVGEGHAERQAIPAAGVKTELTGKDTAAGFNASLLYTALRNDDGKPLANIGIVYRSQATLHLSGALLANGAKV
;
A
#
# COMPACT_ATOMS: atom_id res chain seq x y z
N MET A 1 -4.30 19.10 -67.00
CA MET A 1 -3.69 19.52 -65.75
C MET A 1 -4.78 19.62 -64.68
N ARG A 2 -4.89 18.66 -63.77
CA ARG A 2 -5.78 18.71 -62.61
C ARG A 2 -4.92 18.81 -61.35
N ALA A 3 -5.00 19.91 -60.61
CA ALA A 3 -4.40 20.11 -59.33
C ALA A 3 -5.09 19.19 -58.30
N ARG A 4 -4.31 18.40 -57.53
CA ARG A 4 -4.79 17.63 -56.38
C ARG A 4 -4.74 18.51 -55.15
N ASP A 5 -5.90 18.88 -54.62
CA ASP A 5 -6.01 19.46 -53.29
C ASP A 5 -5.61 18.45 -52.24
N ARG A 6 -4.51 18.74 -51.52
CA ARG A 6 -4.18 18.06 -50.29
C ARG A 6 -4.78 18.87 -49.15
N GLY A 7 -5.98 18.48 -48.70
CA GLY A 7 -6.55 18.97 -47.47
C GLY A 7 -5.73 18.50 -46.28
N TRP A 8 -5.17 19.44 -45.55
CA TRP A 8 -4.39 19.21 -44.33
C TRP A 8 -5.34 18.83 -43.20
N GLN A 9 -5.22 17.59 -42.68
CA GLN A 9 -5.89 17.19 -41.44
C GLN A 9 -5.10 17.72 -40.23
N THR A 10 -5.18 19.01 -39.95
CA THR A 10 -4.50 19.63 -38.80
C THR A 10 -5.30 19.62 -37.49
N GLY A 11 -6.56 19.11 -37.54
CA GLY A 11 -7.46 19.18 -36.37
C GLY A 11 -7.24 18.15 -35.29
N SER A 12 -6.72 16.96 -35.62
CA SER A 12 -6.58 15.87 -34.65
C SER A 12 -5.32 15.98 -33.79
N ALA A 13 -4.21 16.39 -34.38
CA ALA A 13 -2.94 16.58 -33.66
C ALA A 13 -3.02 17.72 -32.64
N PHE A 14 -3.66 18.84 -33.00
CA PHE A 14 -3.82 19.98 -32.10
C PHE A 14 -4.71 19.66 -30.87
N ARG A 15 -5.78 18.90 -31.07
CA ARG A 15 -6.65 18.42 -29.97
C ARG A 15 -5.93 17.47 -29.02
N MET A 16 -5.04 16.66 -29.55
CA MET A 16 -4.25 15.71 -28.75
C MET A 16 -3.19 16.44 -27.91
N TRP A 17 -2.53 17.49 -28.44
CA TRP A 17 -1.60 18.34 -27.69
C TRP A 17 -2.27 19.09 -26.55
N VAL A 18 -3.47 19.64 -26.78
CA VAL A 18 -4.24 20.33 -25.74
C VAL A 18 -4.66 19.38 -24.62
N LEU A 19 -5.09 18.17 -24.95
CA LEU A 19 -5.41 17.13 -23.93
C LEU A 19 -4.19 16.73 -23.12
N TRP A 20 -3.01 16.56 -23.75
CA TRP A 20 -1.77 16.24 -23.04
C TRP A 20 -1.30 17.38 -22.12
N THR A 21 -1.46 18.64 -22.50
CA THR A 21 -1.12 19.77 -21.63
C THR A 21 -2.06 19.88 -20.44
N TYR A 22 -3.36 19.57 -20.59
CA TYR A 22 -4.28 19.50 -19.44
C TYR A 22 -3.98 18.34 -18.50
N VAL A 23 -3.66 17.16 -19.02
CA VAL A 23 -3.30 15.98 -18.19
C VAL A 23 -1.99 16.24 -17.43
N ILE A 24 -0.98 16.83 -18.08
CA ILE A 24 0.29 17.19 -17.42
C ILE A 24 0.06 18.32 -16.40
N GLY A 25 -0.78 19.31 -16.70
CA GLY A 25 -1.14 20.38 -15.78
C GLY A 25 -1.89 19.91 -14.54
N LEU A 26 -2.76 18.90 -14.66
CA LEU A 26 -3.45 18.28 -13.52
C LEU A 26 -2.48 17.45 -12.62
N CYS A 27 -1.47 16.83 -13.24
CA CYS A 27 -0.46 16.06 -12.49
C CYS A 27 0.53 16.94 -11.71
N THR A 28 0.69 18.22 -12.09
CA THR A 28 1.62 19.16 -11.43
C THR A 28 0.95 20.01 -10.34
N ALA A 29 -0.38 19.97 -10.21
CA ALA A 29 -1.12 20.64 -9.13
C ALA A 29 -1.08 19.83 -7.81
N SER A 30 0.05 19.20 -7.47
CA SER A 30 0.30 18.73 -6.11
C SER A 30 0.55 19.94 -5.21
N LEU A 31 -0.49 20.36 -4.50
CA LEU A 31 -0.35 21.31 -3.41
C LEU A 31 0.68 20.75 -2.42
N PRO A 32 1.65 21.54 -1.96
CA PRO A 32 2.56 21.10 -0.91
C PRO A 32 1.72 20.85 0.34
N GLY A 33 1.34 19.59 0.57
CA GLY A 33 0.75 19.16 1.82
C GLY A 33 1.78 19.33 2.94
N LEU A 34 1.33 19.75 4.10
CA LEU A 34 2.14 19.76 5.32
C LEU A 34 2.78 18.38 5.44
N ALA A 35 4.10 18.33 5.54
CA ALA A 35 4.85 17.08 5.71
C ALA A 35 4.48 16.48 7.08
N SER A 36 3.55 15.55 7.09
CA SER A 36 3.27 14.72 8.26
C SER A 36 4.24 13.55 8.28
N ALA A 37 4.82 13.24 9.44
CA ALA A 37 5.62 12.05 9.61
C ALA A 37 4.71 10.83 9.41
N GLN A 38 4.88 10.13 8.31
CA GLN A 38 4.12 8.94 7.98
C GLN A 38 4.96 7.69 8.21
N VAL A 39 4.33 6.64 8.71
CA VAL A 39 4.98 5.33 8.80
C VAL A 39 5.24 4.82 7.39
N PRO A 40 6.47 4.38 7.06
CA PRO A 40 6.79 3.88 5.73
C PRO A 40 5.92 2.67 5.40
N ARG A 41 5.33 2.69 4.21
CA ARG A 41 4.48 1.61 3.71
C ARG A 41 5.32 0.51 3.08
N ILE A 42 5.01 -0.75 3.42
CA ILE A 42 5.57 -1.91 2.74
C ILE A 42 4.86 -2.05 1.40
N GLN A 43 5.62 -1.93 0.30
CA GLN A 43 5.08 -1.90 -1.05
C GLN A 43 4.62 -3.28 -1.54
N GLY A 44 5.32 -4.35 -1.27
CA GLY A 44 5.13 -5.67 -1.85
C GLY A 44 3.91 -6.44 -1.32
N GLN A 45 2.70 -5.99 -1.62
CA GLN A 45 1.43 -6.64 -1.23
C GLN A 45 0.81 -7.50 -2.37
N GLY A 46 1.60 -7.84 -3.38
CA GLY A 46 1.24 -8.69 -4.52
C GLY A 46 2.44 -8.90 -5.43
N SER A 47 2.65 -10.09 -5.96
CA SER A 47 3.84 -10.41 -6.76
C SER A 47 3.83 -9.69 -8.11
N ALA A 48 2.70 -9.67 -8.83
CA ALA A 48 2.57 -8.97 -10.10
C ALA A 48 2.76 -7.47 -9.92
N ALA A 49 2.12 -6.87 -8.90
CA ALA A 49 2.28 -5.46 -8.57
C ALA A 49 3.74 -5.12 -8.21
N SER A 50 4.41 -5.97 -7.43
CA SER A 50 5.83 -5.78 -7.06
C SER A 50 6.75 -5.82 -8.29
N ALA A 51 6.50 -6.73 -9.24
CA ALA A 51 7.24 -6.82 -10.51
C ALA A 51 7.08 -5.56 -11.38
N MET A 52 5.98 -4.84 -11.21
CA MET A 52 5.66 -3.58 -11.91
C MET A 52 5.98 -2.34 -11.07
N SER A 53 6.84 -2.45 -10.05
CA SER A 53 7.16 -1.36 -9.12
C SER A 53 5.90 -0.74 -8.48
N ASN A 54 4.86 -1.55 -8.24
CA ASN A 54 3.54 -1.20 -7.74
C ASN A 54 2.67 -0.33 -8.67
N ALA A 55 2.99 -0.22 -9.95
CA ALA A 55 2.18 0.43 -10.97
C ALA A 55 1.00 -0.46 -11.39
N PHE A 56 0.14 -0.88 -10.45
CA PHE A 56 -0.86 -1.92 -10.64
C PHE A 56 -2.31 -1.40 -10.61
N ALA A 57 -2.54 -0.14 -10.23
CA ALA A 57 -3.89 0.40 -10.04
C ALA A 57 -4.77 0.40 -11.30
N ALA A 58 -4.19 0.50 -12.49
CA ALA A 58 -4.92 0.45 -13.75
C ALA A 58 -5.03 -0.97 -14.35
N GLN A 59 -4.18 -1.91 -13.93
CA GLN A 59 -4.25 -3.30 -14.32
C GLN A 59 -5.18 -4.10 -13.39
N ALA A 60 -4.85 -4.21 -12.13
CA ALA A 60 -5.64 -4.77 -11.02
C ALA A 60 -6.42 -6.05 -11.43
N ASP A 61 -5.74 -7.03 -12.05
CA ASP A 61 -6.33 -8.21 -12.69
C ASP A 61 -6.03 -9.53 -11.96
N ASP A 62 -5.57 -9.45 -10.69
CA ASP A 62 -5.38 -10.57 -9.79
C ASP A 62 -6.01 -10.28 -8.40
N PRO A 63 -6.11 -11.24 -7.46
CA PRO A 63 -6.73 -11.02 -6.15
C PRO A 63 -6.14 -9.88 -5.32
N SER A 64 -4.89 -9.47 -5.58
CA SER A 64 -4.30 -8.30 -4.92
C SER A 64 -4.92 -6.97 -5.38
N ALA A 65 -5.77 -6.98 -6.43
CA ALA A 65 -6.65 -5.87 -6.80
C ALA A 65 -7.40 -5.32 -5.59
N LEU A 66 -7.85 -6.19 -4.69
CA LEU A 66 -8.48 -5.82 -3.41
C LEU A 66 -7.64 -4.79 -2.63
N HIS A 67 -6.31 -4.90 -2.69
CA HIS A 67 -5.40 -3.95 -2.06
C HIS A 67 -5.06 -2.75 -2.97
N TYR A 68 -4.76 -2.98 -4.25
CA TYR A 68 -4.24 -1.93 -5.14
C TYR A 68 -5.33 -1.08 -5.79
N ASN A 69 -6.40 -1.69 -6.26
CA ASN A 69 -7.58 -1.03 -6.82
C ASN A 69 -8.80 -1.98 -6.72
N PRO A 70 -9.61 -1.88 -5.67
CA PRO A 70 -10.80 -2.71 -5.48
C PRO A 70 -11.72 -2.85 -6.68
N ALA A 71 -11.89 -1.78 -7.49
CA ALA A 71 -12.70 -1.84 -8.70
C ALA A 71 -12.23 -2.92 -9.69
N GLY A 72 -10.93 -3.29 -9.65
CA GLY A 72 -10.36 -4.36 -10.46
C GLY A 72 -10.89 -5.76 -10.13
N MET A 73 -11.45 -5.96 -8.93
CA MET A 73 -12.04 -7.25 -8.55
C MET A 73 -13.16 -7.70 -9.50
N THR A 74 -13.81 -6.78 -10.23
CA THR A 74 -14.84 -7.11 -11.23
C THR A 74 -14.29 -7.81 -12.47
N GLN A 75 -12.96 -7.81 -12.67
CA GLN A 75 -12.29 -8.53 -13.75
C GLN A 75 -12.06 -10.01 -13.41
N LEU A 76 -12.14 -10.37 -12.13
CA LEU A 76 -11.88 -11.72 -11.63
C LEU A 76 -13.14 -12.58 -11.77
N GLN A 77 -12.98 -13.85 -12.16
CA GLN A 77 -14.07 -14.79 -12.32
C GLN A 77 -14.08 -15.83 -11.20
N GLY A 78 -15.27 -16.25 -10.79
CA GLY A 78 -15.42 -17.28 -9.76
C GLY A 78 -14.91 -16.84 -8.40
N ILE A 79 -14.40 -17.81 -7.65
CA ILE A 79 -13.70 -17.59 -6.38
C ILE A 79 -12.21 -17.68 -6.65
N GLN A 80 -11.46 -16.67 -6.20
CA GLN A 80 -10.01 -16.68 -6.32
C GLN A 80 -9.35 -16.45 -4.96
N PHE A 81 -8.26 -17.14 -4.75
CA PHE A 81 -7.43 -17.04 -3.55
C PHE A 81 -5.98 -16.72 -3.94
N MET A 82 -5.35 -15.84 -3.21
CA MET A 82 -3.94 -15.53 -3.31
C MET A 82 -3.34 -15.36 -1.92
N ALA A 83 -2.17 -15.93 -1.70
CA ALA A 83 -1.37 -15.69 -0.50
C ALA A 83 0.10 -15.56 -0.87
N GLY A 84 0.82 -14.74 -0.12
CA GLY A 84 2.24 -14.53 -0.34
C GLY A 84 2.90 -13.79 0.82
N ALA A 85 4.21 -13.63 0.72
CA ALA A 85 5.00 -12.88 1.67
C ALA A 85 6.17 -12.18 0.99
N LEU A 86 6.60 -11.05 1.55
CA LEU A 86 7.75 -10.30 1.07
C LEU A 86 8.99 -10.69 1.88
N ALA A 87 9.96 -11.34 1.26
CA ALA A 87 11.29 -11.49 1.85
C ALA A 87 12.05 -10.16 1.75
N SER A 88 12.35 -9.56 2.87
CA SER A 88 13.14 -8.33 2.89
C SER A 88 14.24 -8.42 3.95
N GLY A 89 15.41 -7.88 3.62
CA GLY A 89 16.58 -7.87 4.50
C GLY A 89 17.50 -6.73 4.12
N GLY A 90 18.44 -6.42 4.99
CA GLY A 90 19.39 -5.34 4.72
C GLY A 90 20.11 -4.88 5.97
N SER A 91 21.00 -3.93 5.78
CA SER A 91 21.69 -3.21 6.87
C SER A 91 21.76 -1.74 6.52
N THR A 92 21.70 -0.89 7.55
CA THR A 92 21.89 0.55 7.42
C THR A 92 23.22 0.93 8.05
N ASN A 93 24.08 1.62 7.33
CA ASN A 93 25.33 2.15 7.84
C ASN A 93 25.16 3.66 8.07
N PHE A 94 25.56 4.10 9.23
CA PHE A 94 25.60 5.51 9.59
C PHE A 94 27.03 5.95 9.81
N THR A 95 27.38 7.12 9.31
CA THR A 95 28.63 7.80 9.61
C THR A 95 28.34 9.27 9.91
N SER A 96 28.69 9.72 11.10
CA SER A 96 28.56 11.14 11.49
C SER A 96 29.60 12.00 10.81
N LEU A 97 29.41 13.31 10.85
CA LEU A 97 30.42 14.29 10.40
C LEU A 97 31.73 14.20 11.18
N THR A 98 31.70 13.69 12.41
CA THR A 98 32.87 13.48 13.27
C THR A 98 33.50 12.09 13.13
N GLY A 99 33.07 11.28 12.17
CA GLY A 99 33.58 9.94 11.89
C GLY A 99 33.04 8.83 12.80
N VAL A 100 32.05 9.10 13.66
CA VAL A 100 31.40 8.05 14.46
C VAL A 100 30.54 7.19 13.52
N THR A 101 30.74 5.87 13.57
CA THR A 101 30.01 4.92 12.74
C THR A 101 29.07 4.05 13.56
N ALA A 102 27.97 3.62 12.96
CA ALA A 102 27.10 2.59 13.50
C ALA A 102 26.53 1.75 12.35
N ARG A 103 26.32 0.47 12.61
CA ARG A 103 25.62 -0.43 11.69
C ARG A 103 24.34 -0.90 12.34
N GLY A 104 23.24 -0.59 11.70
CA GLY A 104 21.89 -0.86 12.19
C GLY A 104 21.16 -1.94 11.41
N ASP A 105 19.92 -2.12 11.79
CA ASP A 105 18.96 -3.06 11.25
C ASP A 105 19.36 -4.52 11.46
N ARG A 106 18.95 -5.38 10.58
CA ARG A 106 19.10 -6.83 10.69
C ARG A 106 20.51 -7.33 10.41
N ASN A 107 21.45 -6.41 10.25
CA ASN A 107 22.84 -6.75 9.91
C ASN A 107 22.94 -7.69 8.70
N GLY A 108 22.08 -7.49 7.69
CA GLY A 108 21.99 -8.29 6.48
C GLY A 108 21.04 -9.49 6.56
N SER A 109 20.47 -9.81 7.73
CA SER A 109 19.50 -10.89 7.88
C SER A 109 18.11 -10.49 7.38
N ALA A 110 17.31 -11.50 6.99
CA ALA A 110 15.94 -11.28 6.58
C ALA A 110 15.02 -10.84 7.72
N ALA A 111 13.98 -10.09 7.38
CA ALA A 111 12.91 -9.74 8.30
C ALA A 111 12.13 -10.98 8.73
N TRP A 112 11.85 -11.11 10.02
CA TRP A 112 11.03 -12.19 10.55
C TRP A 112 10.05 -11.64 11.61
N PRO A 113 8.76 -11.98 11.55
CA PRO A 113 8.10 -12.69 10.45
C PRO A 113 8.10 -11.84 9.15
N PRO A 114 8.13 -12.50 7.98
CA PRO A 114 8.06 -11.77 6.72
C PRO A 114 6.68 -11.09 6.58
N PRO A 115 6.61 -9.84 6.08
CA PRO A 115 5.34 -9.20 5.80
C PRO A 115 4.51 -10.05 4.82
N GLY A 116 3.35 -10.51 5.25
CA GLY A 116 2.46 -11.37 4.48
C GLY A 116 1.27 -10.64 3.90
N HIS A 117 0.66 -11.27 2.89
CA HIS A 117 -0.62 -10.87 2.35
C HIS A 117 -1.46 -12.10 1.99
N MET A 118 -2.77 -11.97 2.12
CA MET A 118 -3.73 -13.00 1.76
C MET A 118 -5.01 -12.34 1.28
N TYR A 119 -5.55 -12.84 0.18
CA TYR A 119 -6.78 -12.32 -0.42
C TYR A 119 -7.68 -13.47 -0.83
N ILE A 120 -8.97 -13.28 -0.62
CA ILE A 120 -10.02 -14.10 -1.22
C ILE A 120 -11.03 -13.16 -1.86
N THR A 121 -11.41 -13.45 -3.11
CA THR A 121 -12.37 -12.67 -3.88
C THR A 121 -13.39 -13.61 -4.51
N ALA A 122 -14.61 -13.14 -4.69
CA ALA A 122 -15.69 -13.87 -5.35
C ALA A 122 -16.52 -12.93 -6.22
N ASN A 123 -16.62 -13.23 -7.52
CA ASN A 123 -17.55 -12.55 -8.41
C ASN A 123 -18.89 -13.30 -8.38
N LEU A 124 -19.91 -12.67 -7.81
CA LEU A 124 -21.21 -13.31 -7.53
C LEU A 124 -21.96 -13.66 -8.82
N LYS A 125 -21.85 -12.82 -9.84
CA LYS A 125 -22.50 -13.07 -11.15
C LYS A 125 -21.93 -14.33 -11.81
N SER A 126 -20.63 -14.51 -11.80
CA SER A 126 -19.97 -15.70 -12.35
C SER A 126 -20.27 -16.99 -11.57
N LEU A 127 -20.73 -16.87 -10.32
CA LEU A 127 -21.19 -17.97 -9.46
C LEU A 127 -22.71 -18.23 -9.62
N GLY A 128 -23.40 -17.53 -10.54
CA GLY A 128 -24.82 -17.72 -10.81
C GLY A 128 -25.75 -16.80 -9.99
N VAL A 129 -25.23 -15.94 -9.12
CA VAL A 129 -26.03 -14.94 -8.37
C VAL A 129 -26.17 -13.69 -9.22
N THR A 130 -27.18 -13.68 -10.11
CA THR A 130 -27.39 -12.59 -11.08
C THR A 130 -28.29 -11.46 -10.56
N ALA A 131 -29.04 -11.70 -9.48
CA ALA A 131 -29.95 -10.70 -8.91
C ALA A 131 -29.27 -9.43 -8.42
N LEU A 132 -27.98 -9.51 -8.06
CA LEU A 132 -27.16 -8.40 -7.59
C LEU A 132 -26.33 -7.74 -8.70
N GLY A 133 -26.59 -8.07 -9.96
CA GLY A 133 -25.77 -7.61 -11.09
C GLY A 133 -24.35 -8.16 -11.05
N ASP A 134 -23.39 -7.39 -11.52
CA ASP A 134 -21.98 -7.80 -11.58
C ASP A 134 -21.23 -7.31 -10.31
N LEU A 135 -21.61 -7.90 -9.18
CA LEU A 135 -21.04 -7.62 -7.86
C LEU A 135 -19.91 -8.61 -7.55
N SER A 136 -18.77 -8.08 -7.15
CA SER A 136 -17.67 -8.83 -6.57
C SER A 136 -17.48 -8.46 -5.10
N VAL A 137 -17.21 -9.46 -4.27
CA VAL A 137 -16.93 -9.30 -2.83
C VAL A 137 -15.56 -9.90 -2.52
N GLY A 138 -14.93 -9.42 -1.48
CA GLY A 138 -13.64 -9.97 -1.07
C GLY A 138 -13.25 -9.57 0.35
N ILE A 139 -12.30 -10.30 0.87
CA ILE A 139 -11.60 -9.96 2.11
C ILE A 139 -10.11 -10.13 1.91
N GLY A 140 -9.34 -9.15 2.37
CA GLY A 140 -7.88 -9.14 2.36
C GLY A 140 -7.32 -9.06 3.75
N LEU A 141 -6.17 -9.67 3.94
CA LEU A 141 -5.33 -9.55 5.12
C LEU A 141 -3.94 -9.18 4.67
N THR A 142 -3.44 -8.03 5.09
CA THR A 142 -2.14 -7.51 4.66
C THR A 142 -1.36 -6.94 5.84
N VAL A 143 -0.05 -6.83 5.69
CA VAL A 143 0.83 -6.12 6.61
C VAL A 143 1.46 -4.94 5.86
N PRO A 144 0.67 -3.88 5.59
CA PRO A 144 1.12 -2.76 4.75
C PRO A 144 2.05 -1.80 5.48
N PHE A 145 2.12 -1.88 6.79
CA PHE A 145 3.01 -1.09 7.63
C PHE A 145 3.81 -2.02 8.53
N GLY A 146 5.09 -1.84 8.57
CA GLY A 146 5.98 -2.59 9.43
C GLY A 146 7.33 -1.91 9.36
N SER A 147 7.69 -1.22 10.41
CA SER A 147 9.03 -0.71 10.59
C SER A 147 9.73 -1.65 11.56
N LEU A 148 10.87 -2.17 11.17
CA LEU A 148 11.77 -2.83 12.09
C LEU A 148 13.12 -2.16 11.97
N THR A 149 13.45 -1.37 12.99
CA THR A 149 14.75 -0.71 13.10
C THR A 149 15.45 -1.25 14.33
N ARG A 150 16.72 -1.59 14.20
CA ARG A 150 17.57 -2.03 15.31
C ARG A 150 18.95 -1.38 15.20
N TRP A 151 19.39 -0.74 16.27
CA TRP A 151 20.71 -0.17 16.41
C TRP A 151 21.44 -0.80 17.61
N PRO A 152 22.78 -0.77 17.63
CA PRO A 152 23.56 -1.23 18.79
C PRO A 152 23.18 -0.45 20.05
N ASN A 153 23.10 -1.16 21.18
CA ASN A 153 22.80 -0.55 22.47
C ASN A 153 23.87 0.46 22.93
N GLU A 154 25.10 0.27 22.49
CA GLU A 154 26.24 1.14 22.81
C GLU A 154 26.57 2.16 21.70
N GLY A 155 25.69 2.32 20.74
CA GLY A 155 25.90 3.17 19.58
C GLY A 155 25.45 4.62 19.77
N PRO A 156 25.66 5.48 18.76
CA PRO A 156 25.27 6.88 18.77
C PRO A 156 23.75 7.09 18.88
N PHE A 157 22.96 6.08 18.56
CA PHE A 157 21.49 6.13 18.61
C PHE A 157 20.91 5.59 19.92
N ARG A 158 21.76 5.16 20.89
CA ARG A 158 21.30 4.50 22.12
C ARG A 158 20.23 5.29 22.89
N SER A 159 20.29 6.60 22.88
CA SER A 159 19.34 7.46 23.58
C SER A 159 18.14 7.86 22.73
N ALA A 160 18.21 7.68 21.42
CA ALA A 160 17.10 7.95 20.52
C ALA A 160 16.23 6.70 20.31
N THR A 161 16.83 5.64 19.76
CA THR A 161 16.18 4.36 19.58
C THR A 161 17.22 3.26 19.41
N THR A 162 17.07 2.15 20.12
CA THR A 162 17.87 0.94 19.90
C THR A 162 17.05 -0.14 19.20
N PHE A 163 15.72 -0.07 19.33
CA PHE A 163 14.79 -0.96 18.65
C PHE A 163 13.47 -0.22 18.41
N SER A 164 12.85 -0.45 17.26
CA SER A 164 11.50 0.02 16.98
C SER A 164 10.81 -0.93 16.01
N THR A 165 9.57 -1.30 16.31
CA THR A 165 8.72 -2.08 15.41
C THR A 165 7.26 -1.65 15.52
N LEU A 166 6.53 -1.70 14.40
CA LEU A 166 5.11 -1.42 14.34
C LEU A 166 4.43 -2.45 13.41
N PRO A 167 4.21 -3.68 13.90
CA PRO A 167 3.65 -4.77 13.09
C PRO A 167 2.14 -4.61 12.97
N LEU A 168 1.69 -3.75 12.05
CA LEU A 168 0.28 -3.42 11.86
C LEU A 168 -0.36 -4.33 10.81
N LEU A 169 -1.43 -5.00 11.21
CA LEU A 169 -2.28 -5.80 10.34
C LEU A 169 -3.38 -4.94 9.75
N ASP A 170 -3.72 -5.14 8.49
CA ASP A 170 -4.81 -4.46 7.80
C ASP A 170 -5.81 -5.50 7.28
N ILE A 171 -7.01 -5.50 7.85
CA ILE A 171 -8.14 -6.35 7.45
C ILE A 171 -9.03 -5.54 6.52
N LYS A 172 -9.30 -6.07 5.32
CA LYS A 172 -9.90 -5.32 4.20
C LYS A 172 -11.15 -6.02 3.64
N PRO A 173 -12.33 -5.91 4.30
CA PRO A 173 -13.57 -6.26 3.64
C PRO A 173 -13.86 -5.26 2.50
N THR A 174 -14.17 -5.78 1.32
CA THR A 174 -14.21 -4.98 0.10
C THR A 174 -15.31 -5.45 -0.85
N LEU A 175 -15.94 -4.50 -1.52
CA LEU A 175 -16.95 -4.69 -2.54
C LEU A 175 -16.51 -4.01 -3.84
N ALA A 176 -16.86 -4.58 -4.99
CA ALA A 176 -16.69 -3.94 -6.29
C ALA A 176 -17.88 -4.22 -7.18
N TYR A 177 -18.28 -3.23 -7.96
CA TYR A 177 -19.43 -3.32 -8.84
C TYR A 177 -19.10 -2.85 -10.24
N LYS A 178 -19.41 -3.66 -11.25
CA LYS A 178 -19.28 -3.31 -12.66
C LYS A 178 -20.52 -2.56 -13.11
N VAL A 179 -20.39 -1.23 -13.21
CA VAL A 179 -21.50 -0.32 -13.54
C VAL A 179 -21.85 -0.39 -15.02
N THR A 180 -20.82 -0.43 -15.88
CA THR A 180 -20.93 -0.62 -17.33
C THR A 180 -19.84 -1.56 -17.81
N GLU A 181 -19.84 -1.92 -19.10
CA GLU A 181 -18.76 -2.73 -19.67
C GLU A 181 -17.36 -2.09 -19.50
N ASN A 182 -17.33 -0.77 -19.39
CA ASN A 182 -16.07 -0.02 -19.30
C ASN A 182 -15.79 0.60 -17.92
N LEU A 183 -16.78 0.60 -17.00
CA LEU A 183 -16.64 1.29 -15.71
C LEU A 183 -16.94 0.36 -14.56
N SER A 184 -15.98 0.23 -13.65
CA SER A 184 -16.14 -0.46 -12.38
C SER A 184 -15.83 0.48 -11.22
N LEU A 185 -16.54 0.32 -10.12
CA LEU A 185 -16.35 1.03 -8.87
C LEU A 185 -16.01 0.04 -7.76
N GLY A 186 -15.22 0.47 -6.80
CA GLY A 186 -14.86 -0.33 -5.64
C GLY A 186 -14.93 0.49 -4.36
N LEU A 187 -15.33 -0.17 -3.27
CA LEU A 187 -15.42 0.40 -1.93
C LEU A 187 -14.97 -0.65 -0.91
N GLY A 188 -14.16 -0.26 0.04
CA GLY A 188 -13.69 -1.15 1.10
C GLY A 188 -13.42 -0.41 2.41
N ALA A 189 -13.39 -1.16 3.50
CA ALA A 189 -12.84 -0.71 4.77
C ALA A 189 -11.37 -1.15 4.88
N ASP A 190 -10.56 -0.33 5.54
CA ASP A 190 -9.19 -0.65 5.95
C ASP A 190 -9.18 -0.65 7.48
N ILE A 191 -9.11 -1.84 8.12
CA ILE A 191 -9.16 -2.00 9.58
C ILE A 191 -7.76 -2.33 10.05
N TYR A 192 -7.08 -1.34 10.58
CA TYR A 192 -5.71 -1.46 11.11
C TYR A 192 -5.74 -1.90 12.55
N THR A 193 -5.07 -3.01 12.86
CA THR A 193 -5.05 -3.57 14.21
C THR A 193 -3.76 -4.35 14.49
N PHE A 194 -3.56 -4.70 15.73
CA PHE A 194 -2.50 -5.60 16.19
C PHE A 194 -3.09 -6.96 16.54
N SER A 195 -2.27 -8.00 16.47
CA SER A 195 -2.70 -9.35 16.84
C SER A 195 -1.59 -10.09 17.56
N GLY A 196 -1.94 -11.15 18.28
CA GLY A 196 -0.97 -12.04 18.91
C GLY A 196 0.00 -12.71 17.93
N LEU A 197 -0.33 -12.77 16.63
CA LEU A 197 0.54 -13.34 15.59
C LEU A 197 1.62 -12.36 15.12
N VAL A 198 1.30 -11.07 15.06
CA VAL A 198 2.21 -10.03 14.54
C VAL A 198 2.86 -9.20 15.65
N GLY A 199 2.32 -9.24 16.87
CA GLY A 199 2.80 -8.49 18.02
C GLY A 199 2.12 -7.12 18.19
N GLU A 200 2.68 -6.29 19.02
CA GLU A 200 2.27 -4.91 19.29
C GLU A 200 3.36 -3.90 18.88
N GLY A 201 3.02 -2.63 18.83
CA GLY A 201 4.00 -1.56 18.66
C GLY A 201 4.99 -1.58 19.83
N HIS A 202 6.29 -1.53 19.50
CA HIS A 202 7.36 -1.60 20.50
C HIS A 202 8.51 -0.69 20.11
N ALA A 203 9.00 0.10 21.07
CA ALA A 203 10.17 0.94 20.90
C ALA A 203 11.06 0.86 22.14
N GLU A 204 12.37 0.80 21.94
CA GLU A 204 13.39 0.73 22.99
C GLU A 204 14.43 1.82 22.83
N ARG A 205 14.93 2.33 23.95
CA ARG A 205 16.10 3.21 24.03
C ARG A 205 16.80 3.05 25.37
N GLN A 206 18.05 3.49 25.45
CA GLN A 206 18.76 3.62 26.72
C GLN A 206 18.42 4.96 27.39
N ALA A 207 18.09 4.94 28.65
CA ALA A 207 17.85 6.19 29.41
C ALA A 207 19.11 7.01 29.57
N ILE A 208 18.98 8.34 29.59
CA ILE A 208 20.04 9.27 29.89
C ILE A 208 19.61 10.11 31.12
N PRO A 209 20.46 10.33 32.10
CA PRO A 209 21.89 9.97 32.26
C PRO A 209 22.13 8.57 32.83
N ALA A 210 21.11 7.83 33.23
CA ALA A 210 21.24 6.53 33.87
C ALA A 210 21.70 5.45 32.88
N ALA A 211 23.00 5.35 32.65
CA ALA A 211 23.56 4.30 31.81
C ALA A 211 23.14 2.92 32.32
N GLY A 212 22.74 2.03 31.40
CA GLY A 212 22.28 0.68 31.71
C GLY A 212 20.79 0.54 32.02
N VAL A 213 20.01 1.61 32.02
CA VAL A 213 18.57 1.54 32.14
C VAL A 213 17.96 1.53 30.74
N LYS A 214 17.40 0.37 30.34
CA LYS A 214 16.64 0.25 29.10
C LYS A 214 15.19 0.74 29.34
N THR A 215 14.73 1.67 28.54
CA THR A 215 13.35 2.13 28.54
C THR A 215 12.63 1.51 27.33
N GLU A 216 11.47 0.93 27.57
CA GLU A 216 10.64 0.29 26.55
C GLU A 216 9.26 0.91 26.53
N LEU A 217 8.76 1.20 25.36
CA LEU A 217 7.38 1.62 25.11
C LEU A 217 6.70 0.52 24.31
N THR A 218 5.57 0.04 24.82
CA THR A 218 4.70 -0.87 24.08
C THR A 218 3.35 -0.24 23.86
N GLY A 219 2.63 -0.66 22.82
CA GLY A 219 1.30 -0.12 22.60
C GLY A 219 0.58 -0.79 21.44
N LYS A 220 -0.74 -0.80 21.58
CA LYS A 220 -1.67 -1.31 20.57
C LYS A 220 -2.90 -0.43 20.48
N ASP A 221 -3.54 -0.46 19.33
CA ASP A 221 -4.81 0.20 19.06
C ASP A 221 -5.48 -0.45 17.84
N THR A 222 -6.72 -0.08 17.57
CA THR A 222 -7.44 -0.43 16.36
C THR A 222 -8.05 0.81 15.77
N ALA A 223 -7.74 1.08 14.51
CA ALA A 223 -8.31 2.22 13.78
C ALA A 223 -8.89 1.76 12.45
N ALA A 224 -9.93 2.41 11.99
CA ALA A 224 -10.56 2.11 10.71
C ALA A 224 -10.45 3.31 9.76
N GLY A 225 -10.26 2.98 8.50
CA GLY A 225 -10.38 3.88 7.37
C GLY A 225 -11.25 3.25 6.30
N PHE A 226 -11.40 3.94 5.19
CA PHE A 226 -12.07 3.40 4.01
C PHE A 226 -11.26 3.67 2.76
N ASN A 227 -11.52 2.90 1.72
CA ASN A 227 -10.99 3.15 0.39
C ASN A 227 -12.13 3.16 -0.62
N ALA A 228 -11.99 3.99 -1.65
CA ALA A 228 -12.89 4.07 -2.79
C ALA A 228 -12.05 4.06 -4.06
N SER A 229 -12.55 3.40 -5.10
CA SER A 229 -11.77 3.23 -6.31
C SER A 229 -12.63 3.19 -7.57
N LEU A 230 -11.96 3.45 -8.68
CA LEU A 230 -12.53 3.42 -10.02
C LEU A 230 -11.54 2.74 -10.96
N LEU A 231 -12.08 1.92 -11.84
CA LEU A 231 -11.38 1.37 -13.00
C LEU A 231 -12.19 1.67 -14.25
N TYR A 232 -11.60 2.39 -15.20
CA TYR A 232 -12.23 2.74 -16.47
C TYR A 232 -11.39 2.25 -17.63
N THR A 233 -12.00 1.42 -18.51
CA THR A 233 -11.40 0.97 -19.76
C THR A 233 -11.68 2.01 -20.85
N ALA A 234 -10.67 2.79 -21.21
CA ALA A 234 -10.80 3.86 -22.18
C ALA A 234 -10.77 3.35 -23.63
N LEU A 235 -9.99 2.30 -23.88
CA LEU A 235 -9.85 1.71 -25.22
C LEU A 235 -9.86 0.18 -25.14
N ARG A 236 -10.49 -0.45 -26.14
CA ARG A 236 -10.46 -1.90 -26.35
C ARG A 236 -9.99 -2.20 -27.77
N ASN A 237 -9.42 -3.37 -27.98
CA ASN A 237 -9.17 -3.91 -29.32
C ASN A 237 -10.46 -4.52 -29.92
N ASP A 238 -10.36 -5.00 -31.16
CA ASP A 238 -11.49 -5.62 -31.88
C ASP A 238 -11.99 -6.89 -31.19
N ASP A 239 -11.16 -7.58 -30.40
CA ASP A 239 -11.53 -8.75 -29.58
C ASP A 239 -12.17 -8.35 -28.24
N GLY A 240 -12.36 -7.06 -27.95
CA GLY A 240 -12.91 -6.55 -26.71
C GLY A 240 -11.93 -6.52 -25.53
N LYS A 241 -10.63 -6.82 -25.72
CA LYS A 241 -9.62 -6.77 -24.67
C LYS A 241 -9.21 -5.33 -24.35
N PRO A 242 -9.02 -4.98 -23.06
CA PRO A 242 -8.58 -3.65 -22.69
C PRO A 242 -7.20 -3.31 -23.28
N LEU A 243 -7.10 -2.18 -23.98
CA LEU A 243 -5.85 -1.62 -24.48
C LEU A 243 -5.34 -0.47 -23.60
N ALA A 244 -6.27 0.29 -23.01
CA ALA A 244 -5.94 1.38 -22.11
C ALA A 244 -6.94 1.46 -20.96
N ASN A 245 -6.43 1.42 -19.74
CA ASN A 245 -7.21 1.56 -18.52
C ASN A 245 -6.77 2.78 -17.73
N ILE A 246 -7.71 3.39 -17.02
CA ILE A 246 -7.48 4.44 -16.02
C ILE A 246 -7.94 3.89 -14.67
N GLY A 247 -7.02 3.81 -13.71
CA GLY A 247 -7.29 3.41 -12.34
C GLY A 247 -7.11 4.58 -11.38
N ILE A 248 -8.11 4.84 -10.54
CA ILE A 248 -8.06 5.86 -9.49
C ILE A 248 -8.40 5.19 -8.16
N VAL A 249 -7.60 5.46 -7.14
CA VAL A 249 -7.80 4.91 -5.80
C VAL A 249 -7.61 6.01 -4.77
N TYR A 250 -8.59 6.16 -3.90
CA TYR A 250 -8.53 7.01 -2.73
C TYR A 250 -8.51 6.14 -1.47
N ARG A 251 -7.72 6.51 -0.48
CA ARG A 251 -7.74 5.95 0.87
C ARG A 251 -7.83 7.05 1.90
N SER A 252 -8.75 6.88 2.84
CA SER A 252 -8.86 7.80 3.96
C SER A 252 -7.68 7.66 4.91
N GLN A 253 -7.45 8.68 5.69
CA GLN A 253 -6.59 8.59 6.86
C GLN A 253 -7.22 7.68 7.93
N ALA A 254 -6.38 6.93 8.66
CA ALA A 254 -6.72 6.26 9.89
C ALA A 254 -5.72 6.70 10.97
N THR A 255 -6.23 7.10 12.14
CA THR A 255 -5.40 7.58 13.24
C THR A 255 -5.40 6.55 14.36
N LEU A 256 -4.21 6.10 14.75
CA LEU A 256 -3.99 5.17 15.86
C LEU A 256 -3.60 5.96 17.12
N HIS A 257 -4.26 5.67 18.23
CA HIS A 257 -3.95 6.21 19.56
C HIS A 257 -3.41 5.08 20.46
N LEU A 258 -2.14 4.75 20.27
CA LEU A 258 -1.52 3.60 20.92
C LEU A 258 -1.61 3.70 22.45
N SER A 259 -2.27 2.71 23.06
CA SER A 259 -2.35 2.53 24.50
C SER A 259 -1.50 1.33 24.91
N GLY A 260 -0.62 1.52 25.90
CA GLY A 260 0.31 0.49 26.31
C GLY A 260 1.04 0.80 27.61
N ALA A 261 2.27 0.34 27.72
CA ALA A 261 3.07 0.47 28.92
C ALA A 261 4.42 1.14 28.65
N LEU A 262 4.90 1.89 29.64
CA LEU A 262 6.29 2.30 29.76
C LEU A 262 6.97 1.35 30.75
N LEU A 263 8.06 0.73 30.32
CA LEU A 263 8.84 -0.19 31.13
C LEU A 263 10.26 0.39 31.33
N ALA A 264 10.81 0.20 32.51
CA ALA A 264 12.23 0.45 32.80
C ALA A 264 12.86 -0.86 33.22
N ASN A 265 13.83 -1.37 32.45
CA ASN A 265 14.42 -2.71 32.62
C ASN A 265 13.37 -3.83 32.78
N GLY A 266 12.29 -3.77 32.00
CA GLY A 266 11.20 -4.74 32.03
C GLY A 266 10.16 -4.53 33.14
N ALA A 267 10.37 -3.63 34.07
CA ALA A 267 9.39 -3.29 35.11
C ALA A 267 8.52 -2.10 34.67
N LYS A 268 7.22 -2.21 34.88
CA LYS A 268 6.27 -1.13 34.56
C LYS A 268 6.52 0.08 35.47
N VAL A 269 6.60 1.25 34.87
CA VAL A 269 6.82 2.53 35.55
C VAL A 269 5.50 3.29 35.70
#